data_280bdc6d9c2b97877066ee5735e46f17
#
_entry.id   280bdc6d9c2b97877066ee5735e46f17
#
_cell.length_a   1.000
_cell.length_b   1.000
_cell.length_c   1.000
_cell.angle_alpha   90.00
_cell.angle_beta   90.00
_cell.angle_gamma   90.00
#
_symmetry.space_group_name_H-M   'P 1'
#
loop_
_entity.id
_entity.type
_entity.pdbx_description
1 polymer ?
#
loop_
_entity_poly.entity_id
_entity_poly.type
_entity_poly.pdbx_seq_one_letter_code
_entity_poly.pdbx_strand_id
1 'polypeptide(L)'
;MKSIENNIRDYQLKLKRAIDEISSQDIENLSNSLYESWKNNNKIYICGNGGSAGNANHIVNDLIYGAGISNKKGLNAESLSANPSVLTCLANDIGYENIYSEQIKVKAKKNDLLIVLSGSGNSSNILNAIHEAKKRGVRIFSIVGFDGGECKKICENHIHFKINDMQISEDMQLIIFHICMKWLSKKKIDK
;
A
#
# COMPACT_ATOMS: atom_id res chain seq x y z
N MET A 1 -34.82 10.27 3.53
CA MET A 1 -33.49 10.23 2.86
C MET A 1 -32.67 11.44 3.30
N LYS A 2 -31.39 11.26 3.67
CA LYS A 2 -30.49 12.41 3.90
C LYS A 2 -30.31 13.15 2.56
N SER A 3 -30.27 14.49 2.57
CA SER A 3 -29.98 15.26 1.36
C SER A 3 -28.53 15.00 0.89
N ILE A 4 -28.22 15.23 -0.38
CA ILE A 4 -26.86 15.12 -0.91
C ILE A 4 -25.90 16.05 -0.17
N GLU A 5 -26.35 17.22 0.25
CA GLU A 5 -25.56 18.16 1.06
C GLU A 5 -25.12 17.55 2.40
N ASN A 6 -26.02 16.82 3.07
CA ASN A 6 -25.68 16.14 4.32
C ASN A 6 -24.67 15.01 4.08
N ASN A 7 -24.77 14.29 2.95
CA ASN A 7 -23.79 13.28 2.60
C ASN A 7 -22.41 13.88 2.30
N ILE A 8 -22.35 15.00 1.58
CA ILE A 8 -21.10 15.72 1.31
C ILE A 8 -20.46 16.16 2.63
N ARG A 9 -21.22 16.78 3.52
CA ARG A 9 -20.72 17.25 4.82
C ARG A 9 -20.23 16.08 5.69
N ASP A 10 -20.98 15.01 5.78
CA ASP A 10 -20.61 13.79 6.51
C ASP A 10 -19.25 13.23 5.98
N TYR A 11 -19.11 13.12 4.66
CA TYR A 11 -17.90 12.63 4.01
C TYR A 11 -16.69 13.52 4.32
N GLN A 12 -16.86 14.84 4.17
CA GLN A 12 -15.80 15.82 4.48
C GLN A 12 -15.33 15.73 5.93
N LEU A 13 -16.26 15.61 6.87
CA LEU A 13 -15.95 15.51 8.31
C LEU A 13 -15.18 14.21 8.61
N LYS A 14 -15.61 13.08 8.04
CA LYS A 14 -14.93 11.80 8.23
C LYS A 14 -13.52 11.82 7.63
N LEU A 15 -13.38 12.32 6.40
CA LEU A 15 -12.07 12.43 5.74
C LEU A 15 -11.12 13.34 6.52
N LYS A 16 -11.61 14.52 6.94
CA LYS A 16 -10.83 15.44 7.76
C LYS A 16 -10.36 14.75 9.05
N ARG A 17 -11.25 14.08 9.76
CA ARG A 17 -10.90 13.35 10.98
C ARG A 17 -9.83 12.27 10.69
N ALA A 18 -9.98 11.49 9.63
CA ALA A 18 -9.01 10.47 9.27
C ALA A 18 -7.62 11.07 8.98
N ILE A 19 -7.56 12.24 8.32
CA ILE A 19 -6.31 12.96 8.06
C ILE A 19 -5.69 13.48 9.35
N ASP A 20 -6.50 14.08 10.24
CA ASP A 20 -6.02 14.66 11.50
C ASP A 20 -5.48 13.59 12.48
N GLU A 21 -5.98 12.34 12.38
CA GLU A 21 -5.56 11.22 13.23
C GLU A 21 -4.28 10.50 12.73
N ILE A 22 -3.76 10.80 11.53
CA ILE A 22 -2.55 10.15 11.04
C ILE A 22 -1.33 10.61 11.84
N SER A 23 -0.56 9.65 12.32
CA SER A 23 0.75 9.91 12.92
C SER A 23 1.75 10.39 11.86
N SER A 24 2.32 11.57 12.07
CA SER A 24 3.41 12.08 11.22
C SER A 24 4.63 11.15 11.25
N GLN A 25 4.89 10.48 12.39
CA GLN A 25 5.97 9.51 12.53
C GLN A 25 5.74 8.29 11.63
N ASP A 26 4.50 7.81 11.50
CA ASP A 26 4.21 6.65 10.65
C ASP A 26 4.35 7.01 9.16
N ILE A 27 3.97 8.23 8.77
CA ILE A 27 4.24 8.75 7.41
C ILE A 27 5.74 8.85 7.15
N GLU A 28 6.51 9.33 8.11
CA GLU A 28 7.97 9.41 8.01
C GLU A 28 8.60 8.03 7.87
N ASN A 29 8.16 7.05 8.66
CA ASN A 29 8.62 5.66 8.60
C ASN A 29 8.35 5.03 7.22
N LEU A 30 7.15 5.25 6.64
CA LEU A 30 6.84 4.81 5.28
C LEU A 30 7.73 5.51 4.25
N SER A 31 7.85 6.83 4.34
CA SER A 31 8.67 7.63 3.43
C SER A 31 10.13 7.20 3.44
N ASN A 32 10.69 6.94 4.62
CA ASN A 32 12.06 6.43 4.78
C ASN A 32 12.21 5.02 4.22
N SER A 33 11.22 4.12 4.43
CA SER A 33 11.23 2.77 3.87
C SER A 33 11.24 2.78 2.33
N LEU A 34 10.48 3.70 1.72
CA LEU A 34 10.48 3.93 0.27
C LEU A 34 11.82 4.49 -0.21
N TYR A 35 12.37 5.50 0.48
CA TYR A 35 13.63 6.12 0.14
C TYR A 35 14.81 5.14 0.21
N GLU A 36 14.87 4.32 1.26
CA GLU A 36 15.88 3.26 1.39
C GLU A 36 15.78 2.22 0.27
N SER A 37 14.54 1.82 -0.09
CA SER A 37 14.32 0.91 -1.21
C SER A 37 14.84 1.52 -2.51
N TRP A 38 14.58 2.79 -2.72
CA TRP A 38 15.05 3.54 -3.90
C TRP A 38 16.58 3.62 -3.95
N LYS A 39 17.20 4.03 -2.85
CA LYS A 39 18.66 4.15 -2.73
C LYS A 39 19.37 2.82 -2.97
N ASN A 40 18.85 1.74 -2.43
CA ASN A 40 19.43 0.40 -2.52
C ASN A 40 18.96 -0.38 -3.77
N ASN A 41 18.12 0.23 -4.62
CA ASN A 41 17.51 -0.42 -5.78
C ASN A 41 16.74 -1.70 -5.43
N ASN A 42 16.20 -1.78 -4.21
CA ASN A 42 15.33 -2.87 -3.79
C ASN A 42 13.96 -2.72 -4.46
N LYS A 43 13.34 -3.85 -4.78
CA LYS A 43 12.02 -3.82 -5.41
C LYS A 43 10.91 -3.58 -4.39
N ILE A 44 9.91 -2.80 -4.79
CA ILE A 44 8.73 -2.50 -4.00
C ILE A 44 7.55 -3.21 -4.65
N TYR A 45 6.89 -4.08 -3.90
CA TYR A 45 5.66 -4.75 -4.30
C TYR A 45 4.49 -4.11 -3.56
N ILE A 46 3.41 -3.83 -4.27
CA ILE A 46 2.18 -3.30 -3.67
C ILE A 46 1.02 -4.19 -4.05
N CYS A 47 0.14 -4.50 -3.10
CA CYS A 47 -1.08 -5.26 -3.36
C CYS A 47 -2.26 -4.77 -2.51
N GLY A 48 -3.45 -5.04 -3.00
CA GLY A 48 -4.73 -4.75 -2.36
C GLY A 48 -5.87 -5.40 -3.14
N ASN A 49 -7.08 -5.40 -2.61
CA ASN A 49 -8.27 -5.92 -3.26
C ASN A 49 -9.21 -4.80 -3.68
N GLY A 50 -10.01 -4.99 -4.74
CA GLY A 50 -11.01 -4.02 -5.18
C GLY A 50 -10.43 -2.63 -5.44
N GLY A 51 -10.95 -1.60 -4.76
CA GLY A 51 -10.43 -0.23 -4.87
C GLY A 51 -8.99 -0.11 -4.40
N SER A 52 -8.60 -0.84 -3.35
CA SER A 52 -7.19 -0.92 -2.92
C SER A 52 -6.29 -1.54 -3.99
N ALA A 53 -6.77 -2.43 -4.86
CA ALA A 53 -6.01 -2.92 -6.02
C ALA A 53 -5.82 -1.82 -7.07
N GLY A 54 -6.87 -1.02 -7.33
CA GLY A 54 -6.79 0.17 -8.17
C GLY A 54 -5.76 1.17 -7.63
N ASN A 55 -5.79 1.42 -6.33
CA ASN A 55 -4.83 2.28 -5.65
C ASN A 55 -3.39 1.73 -5.76
N ALA A 56 -3.18 0.42 -5.61
CA ALA A 56 -1.86 -0.18 -5.81
C ALA A 56 -1.29 0.10 -7.19
N ASN A 57 -2.12 0.00 -8.25
CA ASN A 57 -1.72 0.32 -9.62
C ASN A 57 -1.37 1.80 -9.80
N HIS A 58 -2.20 2.69 -9.24
CA HIS A 58 -1.96 4.14 -9.29
C HIS A 58 -0.65 4.53 -8.57
N ILE A 59 -0.46 4.02 -7.36
CA ILE A 59 0.73 4.31 -6.54
C ILE A 59 2.00 3.85 -7.25
N VAL A 60 1.99 2.68 -7.88
CA VAL A 60 3.15 2.18 -8.64
C VAL A 60 3.50 3.12 -9.80
N ASN A 61 2.49 3.65 -10.53
CA ASN A 61 2.73 4.66 -11.56
C ASN A 61 3.46 5.89 -10.98
N ASP A 62 2.99 6.40 -9.84
CA ASP A 62 3.60 7.57 -9.19
C ASP A 62 5.03 7.30 -8.69
N LEU A 63 5.31 6.11 -8.18
CA LEU A 63 6.65 5.72 -7.73
C LEU A 63 7.61 5.56 -8.90
N ILE A 64 7.18 4.96 -10.00
CA ILE A 64 8.01 4.75 -11.20
C ILE A 64 8.37 6.09 -11.87
N TYR A 65 7.40 6.97 -12.03
CA TYR A 65 7.57 8.21 -12.79
C TYR A 65 7.59 9.46 -11.90
N GLY A 66 6.54 9.69 -11.12
CA GLY A 66 6.32 10.94 -10.39
C GLY A 66 7.42 11.27 -9.37
N ALA A 67 7.82 10.31 -8.54
CA ALA A 67 8.87 10.49 -7.55
C ALA A 67 10.26 10.67 -8.18
N GLY A 68 10.47 10.08 -9.36
CA GLY A 68 11.76 10.05 -10.06
C GLY A 68 12.05 11.21 -11.00
N ILE A 69 11.12 12.14 -11.22
CA ILE A 69 11.26 13.20 -12.25
C ILE A 69 12.54 14.00 -12.08
N SER A 70 12.85 14.46 -10.88
CA SER A 70 14.04 15.28 -10.60
C SER A 70 15.35 14.50 -10.68
N ASN A 71 15.32 13.19 -10.47
CA ASN A 71 16.49 12.29 -10.49
C ASN A 71 16.65 11.54 -11.81
N LYS A 72 15.70 11.67 -12.75
CA LYS A 72 15.63 10.88 -14.00
C LYS A 72 15.67 9.36 -13.76
N LYS A 73 15.30 8.93 -12.56
CA LYS A 73 15.26 7.52 -12.16
C LYS A 73 14.16 7.34 -11.14
N GLY A 74 13.11 6.60 -11.48
CA GLY A 74 12.03 6.22 -10.57
C GLY A 74 12.41 5.06 -9.64
N LEU A 75 11.49 4.70 -8.76
CA LEU A 75 11.62 3.55 -7.89
C LEU A 75 11.30 2.27 -8.68
N ASN A 76 11.96 1.17 -8.32
CA ASN A 76 11.66 -0.14 -8.87
C ASN A 76 10.41 -0.72 -8.17
N ALA A 77 9.24 -0.38 -8.69
CA ALA A 77 7.96 -0.74 -8.08
C ALA A 77 7.09 -1.61 -9.00
N GLU A 78 6.33 -2.51 -8.42
CA GLU A 78 5.39 -3.39 -9.12
C GLU A 78 4.11 -3.58 -8.32
N SER A 79 2.95 -3.44 -8.96
CA SER A 79 1.67 -3.84 -8.41
C SER A 79 1.41 -5.32 -8.70
N LEU A 80 1.23 -6.11 -7.65
CA LEU A 80 0.83 -7.51 -7.78
C LEU A 80 -0.63 -7.67 -8.22
N SER A 81 -1.39 -6.56 -8.21
CA SER A 81 -2.78 -6.51 -8.65
C SER A 81 -2.94 -6.13 -10.14
N ALA A 82 -1.84 -5.88 -10.87
CA ALA A 82 -1.89 -5.29 -12.20
C ALA A 82 -2.14 -6.30 -13.33
N ASN A 83 -1.81 -7.58 -13.15
CA ASN A 83 -1.92 -8.57 -14.22
C ASN A 83 -3.14 -9.48 -14.02
N PRO A 84 -4.27 -9.21 -14.70
CA PRO A 84 -5.50 -10.00 -14.53
C PRO A 84 -5.33 -11.46 -14.94
N SER A 85 -4.47 -11.79 -15.93
CA SER A 85 -4.22 -13.17 -16.32
C SER A 85 -3.53 -13.96 -15.21
N VAL A 86 -2.55 -13.37 -14.53
CA VAL A 86 -1.90 -13.99 -13.37
C VAL A 86 -2.89 -14.18 -12.23
N LEU A 87 -3.68 -13.14 -11.91
CA LEU A 87 -4.65 -13.20 -10.82
C LEU A 87 -5.71 -14.27 -11.06
N THR A 88 -6.28 -14.32 -12.25
CA THR A 88 -7.34 -15.30 -12.58
C THR A 88 -6.81 -16.74 -12.67
N CYS A 89 -5.63 -16.95 -13.22
CA CYS A 89 -4.96 -18.24 -13.24
C CYS A 89 -4.72 -18.76 -11.80
N LEU A 90 -4.04 -17.98 -10.98
CA LEU A 90 -3.75 -18.37 -9.60
C LEU A 90 -5.03 -18.57 -8.77
N ALA A 91 -6.04 -17.72 -8.96
CA ALA A 91 -7.32 -17.85 -8.26
C ALA A 91 -8.05 -19.16 -8.64
N ASN A 92 -8.00 -19.54 -9.93
CA ASN A 92 -8.62 -20.76 -10.44
C ASN A 92 -7.90 -22.04 -9.98
N ASP A 93 -6.55 -22.02 -10.00
CA ASP A 93 -5.75 -23.22 -9.83
C ASP A 93 -5.39 -23.51 -8.35
N ILE A 94 -5.17 -22.46 -7.54
CA ILE A 94 -4.69 -22.61 -6.15
C ILE A 94 -5.46 -21.78 -5.12
N GLY A 95 -6.55 -21.13 -5.53
CA GLY A 95 -7.44 -20.35 -4.67
C GLY A 95 -7.07 -18.86 -4.59
N TYR A 96 -8.11 -18.04 -4.42
CA TYR A 96 -7.99 -16.56 -4.37
C TYR A 96 -7.09 -16.09 -3.21
N GLU A 97 -7.04 -16.84 -2.13
CA GLU A 97 -6.21 -16.55 -0.96
C GLU A 97 -4.71 -16.62 -1.25
N ASN A 98 -4.30 -17.19 -2.37
CA ASN A 98 -2.89 -17.38 -2.74
C ASN A 98 -2.40 -16.48 -3.88
N ILE A 99 -3.27 -15.65 -4.46
CA ILE A 99 -2.94 -14.84 -5.67
C ILE A 99 -1.75 -13.89 -5.48
N TYR A 100 -1.49 -13.41 -4.28
CA TYR A 100 -0.37 -12.53 -3.97
C TYR A 100 0.83 -13.29 -3.40
N SER A 101 0.59 -14.26 -2.52
CA SER A 101 1.67 -15.05 -1.90
C SER A 101 2.51 -15.80 -2.94
N GLU A 102 1.88 -16.41 -3.96
CA GLU A 102 2.61 -17.08 -5.03
C GLU A 102 3.44 -16.11 -5.89
N GLN A 103 2.93 -14.90 -6.15
CA GLN A 103 3.73 -13.89 -6.84
C GLN A 103 4.93 -13.44 -6.00
N ILE A 104 4.76 -13.23 -4.69
CA ILE A 104 5.86 -12.91 -3.77
C ILE A 104 6.88 -14.05 -3.74
N LYS A 105 6.42 -15.29 -3.70
CA LYS A 105 7.26 -16.50 -3.70
C LYS A 105 8.18 -16.58 -4.93
N VAL A 106 7.72 -16.17 -6.09
CA VAL A 106 8.50 -16.21 -7.33
C VAL A 106 9.40 -14.98 -7.49
N LYS A 107 8.92 -13.81 -7.13
CA LYS A 107 9.52 -12.54 -7.53
C LYS A 107 10.38 -11.89 -6.46
N ALA A 108 9.99 -12.01 -5.18
CA ALA A 108 10.57 -11.20 -4.12
C ALA A 108 11.89 -11.78 -3.57
N LYS A 109 12.80 -10.88 -3.22
CA LYS A 109 14.11 -11.18 -2.65
C LYS A 109 14.23 -10.53 -1.26
N LYS A 110 15.18 -11.01 -0.48
CA LYS A 110 15.52 -10.41 0.83
C LYS A 110 15.80 -8.91 0.67
N ASN A 111 15.29 -8.12 1.61
CA ASN A 111 15.35 -6.66 1.68
C ASN A 111 14.44 -5.90 0.69
N ASP A 112 13.74 -6.57 -0.23
CA ASP A 112 12.64 -5.93 -0.95
C ASP A 112 11.58 -5.43 0.03
N LEU A 113 10.63 -4.63 -0.44
CA LEU A 113 9.56 -4.06 0.37
C LEU A 113 8.20 -4.52 -0.16
N LEU A 114 7.39 -5.14 0.68
CA LEU A 114 5.98 -5.38 0.41
C LEU A 114 5.13 -4.34 1.12
N ILE A 115 4.28 -3.65 0.39
CA ILE A 115 3.27 -2.75 0.94
C ILE A 115 1.89 -3.35 0.68
N VAL A 116 1.13 -3.55 1.74
CA VAL A 116 -0.24 -4.08 1.65
C VAL A 116 -1.25 -2.99 1.96
N LEU A 117 -2.27 -2.89 1.11
CA LEU A 117 -3.38 -1.96 1.23
C LEU A 117 -4.65 -2.75 1.57
N SER A 118 -5.21 -2.53 2.76
CA SER A 118 -6.41 -3.26 3.17
C SER A 118 -7.27 -2.42 4.11
N GLY A 119 -8.48 -2.07 3.68
CA GLY A 119 -9.44 -1.37 4.56
C GLY A 119 -9.67 -2.14 5.84
N SER A 120 -10.06 -3.41 5.75
CA SER A 120 -10.38 -4.26 6.93
C SER A 120 -9.17 -4.83 7.66
N GLY A 121 -8.03 -4.99 6.97
CA GLY A 121 -6.84 -5.67 7.52
C GLY A 121 -6.99 -7.19 7.71
N ASN A 122 -8.05 -7.82 7.16
CA ASN A 122 -8.38 -9.23 7.42
C ASN A 122 -8.46 -10.12 6.17
N SER A 123 -8.18 -9.59 4.97
CA SER A 123 -8.26 -10.36 3.73
C SER A 123 -7.23 -11.48 3.70
N SER A 124 -7.65 -12.74 3.48
CA SER A 124 -6.79 -13.93 3.53
C SER A 124 -5.61 -13.85 2.54
N ASN A 125 -5.84 -13.37 1.32
CA ASN A 125 -4.77 -13.21 0.33
C ASN A 125 -3.72 -12.17 0.74
N ILE A 126 -4.11 -11.12 1.46
CA ILE A 126 -3.20 -10.12 2.03
C ILE A 126 -2.38 -10.73 3.17
N LEU A 127 -3.04 -11.48 4.07
CA LEU A 127 -2.36 -12.15 5.18
C LEU A 127 -1.36 -13.20 4.68
N ASN A 128 -1.74 -14.00 3.67
CA ASN A 128 -0.84 -14.98 3.06
C ASN A 128 0.37 -14.32 2.38
N ALA A 129 0.16 -13.17 1.70
CA ALA A 129 1.26 -12.39 1.13
C ALA A 129 2.24 -11.89 2.21
N ILE A 130 1.72 -11.40 3.36
CA ILE A 130 2.54 -10.96 4.50
C ILE A 130 3.36 -12.15 5.06
N HIS A 131 2.73 -13.29 5.26
CA HIS A 131 3.41 -14.48 5.78
C HIS A 131 4.51 -14.98 4.84
N GLU A 132 4.24 -15.01 3.53
CA GLU A 132 5.26 -15.40 2.55
C GLU A 132 6.41 -14.38 2.48
N ALA A 133 6.11 -13.10 2.53
CA ALA A 133 7.11 -12.03 2.57
C ALA A 133 8.04 -12.14 3.79
N LYS A 134 7.49 -12.42 4.98
CA LYS A 134 8.28 -12.68 6.20
C LYS A 134 9.26 -13.83 6.03
N LYS A 135 8.81 -14.97 5.49
CA LYS A 135 9.66 -16.14 5.25
C LYS A 135 10.85 -15.83 4.35
N ARG A 136 10.70 -14.83 3.45
CA ARG A 136 11.73 -14.44 2.49
C ARG A 136 12.62 -13.29 2.96
N GLY A 137 12.39 -12.76 4.15
CA GLY A 137 13.12 -11.59 4.65
C GLY A 137 12.81 -10.31 3.88
N VAL A 138 11.62 -10.23 3.29
CA VAL A 138 11.06 -9.02 2.67
C VAL A 138 10.57 -8.10 3.78
N ARG A 139 10.89 -6.80 3.71
CA ARG A 139 10.36 -5.80 4.63
C ARG A 139 8.87 -5.58 4.33
N ILE A 140 8.08 -5.31 5.36
CA ILE A 140 6.63 -5.21 5.20
C ILE A 140 6.14 -3.90 5.79
N PHE A 141 5.22 -3.24 5.09
CA PHE A 141 4.48 -2.10 5.56
C PHE A 141 2.99 -2.28 5.25
N SER A 142 2.11 -2.09 6.23
CA SER A 142 0.66 -2.18 6.01
C SER A 142 -0.03 -0.84 6.17
N ILE A 143 -1.02 -0.56 5.31
CA ILE A 143 -1.89 0.60 5.41
C ILE A 143 -3.32 0.09 5.59
N VAL A 144 -3.89 0.34 6.76
CA VAL A 144 -5.13 -0.29 7.21
C VAL A 144 -6.11 0.72 7.80
N GLY A 145 -7.40 0.50 7.51
CA GLY A 145 -8.53 1.22 8.10
C GLY A 145 -9.21 0.45 9.21
N PHE A 146 -10.47 0.74 9.45
CA PHE A 146 -11.35 0.10 10.44
C PHE A 146 -10.66 -0.04 11.80
N ASP A 147 -10.56 -1.26 12.32
CA ASP A 147 -9.82 -1.60 13.56
C ASP A 147 -8.38 -2.06 13.31
N GLY A 148 -7.97 -2.10 12.06
CA GLY A 148 -6.64 -2.53 11.62
C GLY A 148 -6.52 -4.04 11.36
N GLY A 149 -7.46 -4.82 11.86
CA GLY A 149 -7.53 -6.27 11.67
C GLY A 149 -6.26 -7.02 12.07
N GLU A 150 -6.07 -8.19 11.46
CA GLU A 150 -4.89 -9.03 11.70
C GLU A 150 -3.62 -8.42 11.10
N CYS A 151 -3.72 -7.68 9.99
CA CYS A 151 -2.56 -6.99 9.40
C CYS A 151 -1.84 -6.08 10.39
N LYS A 152 -2.60 -5.30 11.19
CA LYS A 152 -2.02 -4.42 12.20
C LYS A 152 -1.26 -5.18 13.28
N LYS A 153 -1.74 -6.37 13.66
CA LYS A 153 -1.11 -7.19 14.71
C LYS A 153 0.19 -7.84 14.24
N ILE A 154 0.22 -8.28 12.98
CA ILE A 154 1.36 -9.04 12.45
C ILE A 154 2.40 -8.17 11.75
N CYS A 155 2.11 -6.91 11.40
CA CYS A 155 3.05 -5.99 10.76
C CYS A 155 3.59 -4.99 11.80
N GLU A 156 4.91 -5.00 12.02
CA GLU A 156 5.58 -4.02 12.89
C GLU A 156 5.42 -2.59 12.37
N ASN A 157 5.57 -2.43 11.05
CA ASN A 157 5.41 -1.14 10.40
C ASN A 157 4.03 -1.04 9.77
N HIS A 158 3.23 -0.09 10.22
CA HIS A 158 1.89 0.13 9.69
C HIS A 158 1.45 1.58 9.85
N ILE A 159 0.54 2.01 9.00
CA ILE A 159 -0.29 3.20 9.20
C ILE A 159 -1.70 2.72 9.45
N HIS A 160 -2.28 3.10 10.58
CA HIS A 160 -3.66 2.78 10.93
C HIS A 160 -4.45 4.04 11.16
N PHE A 161 -5.49 4.24 10.37
CA PHE A 161 -6.50 5.29 10.57
C PHE A 161 -7.82 4.63 10.98
N LYS A 162 -8.29 4.94 12.19
CA LYS A 162 -9.45 4.30 12.79
C LYS A 162 -10.74 4.89 12.22
N ILE A 163 -11.11 4.46 11.01
CA ILE A 163 -12.34 4.89 10.32
C ILE A 163 -13.12 3.68 9.81
N ASN A 164 -14.38 3.56 10.20
CA ASN A 164 -15.27 2.48 9.74
C ASN A 164 -16.03 2.94 8.48
N ASP A 165 -15.27 3.17 7.40
CA ASP A 165 -15.80 3.61 6.11
C ASP A 165 -14.80 3.19 5.02
N MET A 166 -15.26 2.33 4.08
CA MET A 166 -14.38 1.74 3.07
C MET A 166 -13.87 2.79 2.08
N GLN A 167 -14.73 3.69 1.64
CA GLN A 167 -14.36 4.73 0.67
C GLN A 167 -13.32 5.68 1.26
N ILE A 168 -13.53 6.12 2.49
CA ILE A 168 -12.54 6.94 3.21
C ILE A 168 -11.23 6.15 3.39
N SER A 169 -11.31 4.84 3.67
CA SER A 169 -10.10 4.02 3.80
C SER A 169 -9.31 3.96 2.51
N GLU A 170 -9.97 3.86 1.36
CA GLU A 170 -9.33 3.86 0.04
C GLU A 170 -8.76 5.24 -0.31
N ASP A 171 -9.48 6.33 -0.04
CA ASP A 171 -8.97 7.69 -0.22
C ASP A 171 -7.71 7.95 0.62
N MET A 172 -7.71 7.51 1.88
CA MET A 172 -6.57 7.66 2.78
C MET A 172 -5.31 6.97 2.27
N GLN A 173 -5.43 5.81 1.59
CA GLN A 173 -4.29 5.14 0.95
C GLN A 173 -3.60 6.07 -0.06
N LEU A 174 -4.38 6.72 -0.93
CA LEU A 174 -3.84 7.66 -1.92
C LEU A 174 -3.27 8.93 -1.28
N ILE A 175 -3.96 9.51 -0.31
CA ILE A 175 -3.51 10.72 0.40
C ILE A 175 -2.13 10.47 1.03
N ILE A 176 -1.97 9.34 1.74
CA ILE A 176 -0.72 8.94 2.37
C ILE A 176 0.40 8.84 1.33
N PHE A 177 0.15 8.12 0.23
CA PHE A 177 1.18 7.94 -0.81
C PHE A 177 1.50 9.24 -1.54
N HIS A 178 0.53 10.10 -1.79
CA HIS A 178 0.80 11.41 -2.41
C HIS A 178 1.67 12.30 -1.50
N ILE A 179 1.52 12.22 -0.19
CA ILE A 179 2.42 12.91 0.77
C ILE A 179 3.83 12.34 0.64
N CYS A 180 3.98 11.01 0.68
CA CYS A 180 5.28 10.35 0.52
C CYS A 180 5.93 10.68 -0.84
N MET A 181 5.17 10.63 -1.93
CA MET A 181 5.63 10.93 -3.28
C MET A 181 6.15 12.36 -3.40
N LYS A 182 5.41 13.35 -2.86
CA LYS A 182 5.83 14.75 -2.83
C LYS A 182 7.11 14.95 -2.00
N TRP A 183 7.31 14.20 -0.95
CA TRP A 183 8.54 14.23 -0.17
C TRP A 183 9.71 13.57 -0.93
N LEU A 184 9.49 12.39 -1.54
CA LEU A 184 10.50 11.68 -2.34
C LEU A 184 10.97 12.51 -3.55
N SER A 185 10.08 13.23 -4.23
CA SER A 185 10.41 14.03 -5.41
C SER A 185 11.42 15.15 -5.11
N LYS A 186 11.58 15.55 -3.83
CA LYS A 186 12.55 16.54 -3.37
C LYS A 186 13.89 15.91 -2.94
N LYS A 187 13.98 14.59 -2.85
CA LYS A 187 15.21 13.88 -2.47
C LYS A 187 16.13 13.74 -3.67
N LYS A 188 17.43 13.78 -3.42
CA LYS A 188 18.44 13.42 -4.40
C LYS A 188 18.94 12.00 -4.12
N ILE A 189 19.16 11.25 -5.19
CA ILE A 189 19.81 9.95 -5.14
C ILE A 189 21.15 10.12 -5.82
N ASP A 190 22.21 9.97 -5.05
CA ASP A 190 23.56 9.94 -5.60
C ASP A 190 23.68 8.73 -6.54
N LYS A 191 24.33 8.93 -7.68
CA LYS A 191 24.50 7.91 -8.72
C LYS A 191 25.48 6.82 -8.29
#